data_0ad1379844bf2b9278dd91c253ebcfd8
#
_entry.id   0ad1379844bf2b9278dd91c253ebcfd8
#
_cell.length_a   1.000
_cell.length_b   1.000
_cell.length_c   1.000
_cell.angle_alpha   90.00
_cell.angle_beta   90.00
_cell.angle_gamma   90.00
#
_symmetry.space_group_name_H-M   'P 1'
#
loop_
_entity.id
_entity.type
_entity.pdbx_description
1 polymer ?
#
loop_
_entity_poly.entity_id
_entity_poly.type
_entity_poly.pdbx_seq_one_letter_code
_entity_poly.pdbx_strand_id
1 'polypeptide(L)' 'MPYHVKTPKALGTGNVYWKGNNTWTETYADRTQFANISDANAIKNTTQTNVIGGKTITYAPKWFANSTVVTE' A
#
# COMPACT_ATOMS: atom_id res chain seq x y z
N MET A 1 8.54 -17.61 1.88
CA MET A 1 8.65 -16.55 2.88
C MET A 1 7.50 -15.58 2.68
N PRO A 2 6.80 -15.18 3.76
CA PRO A 2 5.73 -14.22 3.59
C PRO A 2 6.26 -12.81 3.30
N TYR A 3 5.38 -11.97 2.77
CA TYR A 3 5.66 -10.59 2.41
C TYR A 3 4.58 -9.69 2.96
N HIS A 4 4.91 -8.44 3.21
CA HIS A 4 3.91 -7.43 3.57
C HIS A 4 4.25 -6.09 2.94
N VAL A 5 3.28 -5.18 2.92
CA VAL A 5 3.45 -3.85 2.34
C VAL A 5 3.40 -2.82 3.46
N LYS A 6 4.39 -1.95 3.53
CA LYS A 6 4.46 -0.87 4.51
C LYS A 6 4.68 0.47 3.82
N THR A 7 4.27 1.54 4.49
CA THR A 7 4.55 2.90 4.03
C THR A 7 4.86 3.79 5.24
N PRO A 8 5.71 4.81 5.09
CA PRO A 8 5.95 5.75 6.18
C PRO A 8 4.67 6.48 6.56
N LYS A 9 4.50 6.78 7.85
CA LYS A 9 3.38 7.60 8.31
C LYS A 9 3.43 8.98 7.67
N ALA A 10 2.25 9.54 7.36
CA ALA A 10 2.15 10.90 6.84
C ALA A 10 2.58 11.94 7.87
N LEU A 11 2.31 11.69 9.16
CA LEU A 11 2.68 12.57 10.26
C LEU A 11 3.43 11.76 11.31
N GLY A 12 4.53 12.31 11.81
CA GLY A 12 5.34 11.67 12.83
C GLY A 12 6.33 10.66 12.26
N THR A 13 6.84 9.78 13.12
CA THR A 13 7.80 8.74 12.75
C THR A 13 7.15 7.36 12.78
N GLY A 14 7.76 6.42 12.07
CA GLY A 14 7.29 5.04 12.01
C GLY A 14 6.58 4.72 10.72
N ASN A 15 6.00 3.54 10.66
CA ASN A 15 5.36 3.00 9.47
C ASN A 15 3.95 2.53 9.77
N VAL A 16 3.13 2.46 8.71
CA VAL A 16 1.85 1.76 8.74
C VAL A 16 1.92 0.61 7.75
N TYR A 17 1.12 -0.41 7.99
CA TYR A 17 1.12 -1.65 7.22
C TYR A 17 -0.24 -1.84 6.55
N TRP A 18 -0.22 -2.33 5.30
CA TRP A 18 -1.46 -2.59 4.59
C TRP A 18 -2.23 -3.73 5.26
N LYS A 19 -3.49 -3.46 5.55
CA LYS A 19 -4.35 -4.37 6.30
C LYS A 19 -5.41 -5.05 5.44
N GLY A 20 -5.63 -4.59 4.21
CA GLY A 20 -6.71 -5.04 3.34
C GLY A 20 -7.80 -3.98 3.20
N ASN A 21 -8.65 -4.13 2.19
CA ASN A 21 -9.78 -3.22 1.94
C ASN A 21 -9.38 -1.75 1.91
N ASN A 22 -8.20 -1.44 1.32
CA ASN A 22 -7.65 -0.08 1.24
C ASN A 22 -7.41 0.57 2.61
N THR A 23 -7.18 -0.22 3.64
CA THR A 23 -6.90 0.29 4.98
C THR A 23 -5.45 0.02 5.38
N TRP A 24 -4.95 0.88 6.27
CA TRP A 24 -3.60 0.78 6.81
C TRP A 24 -3.67 0.75 8.34
N THR A 25 -2.76 0.03 8.97
CA THR A 25 -2.73 -0.11 10.43
C THR A 25 -1.34 0.16 10.98
N GLU A 26 -1.27 0.75 12.15
CA GLU A 26 -0.01 0.89 12.89
C GLU A 26 0.38 -0.40 13.60
N THR A 27 -0.55 -1.33 13.76
CA THR A 27 -0.32 -2.58 14.46
C THR A 27 0.31 -3.60 13.53
N TYR A 28 1.55 -3.96 13.79
CA TYR A 28 2.30 -4.92 12.97
C TYR A 28 1.59 -6.27 12.89
N ALA A 29 0.97 -6.72 13.98
CA ALA A 29 0.28 -8.00 14.04
C ALA A 29 -0.95 -8.06 13.13
N ASP A 30 -1.54 -6.90 12.78
CA ASP A 30 -2.74 -6.83 11.95
C ASP A 30 -2.43 -6.70 10.46
N ARG A 31 -1.16 -6.66 10.07
CA ARG A 31 -0.77 -6.53 8.67
C ARG A 31 -1.22 -7.74 7.85
N THR A 32 -1.54 -7.52 6.59
CA THR A 32 -1.82 -8.61 5.66
C THR A 32 -0.50 -9.23 5.21
N GLN A 33 -0.39 -10.55 5.31
CA GLN A 33 0.76 -11.31 4.83
C GLN A 33 0.42 -11.95 3.49
N PHE A 34 1.35 -11.84 2.54
CA PHE A 34 1.21 -12.40 1.20
C PHE A 34 2.17 -13.57 1.05
N ALA A 35 1.69 -14.67 0.49
CA ALA A 35 2.52 -15.84 0.21
C ALA A 35 3.44 -15.60 -0.98
N ASN A 36 3.02 -14.78 -1.94
CA ASN A 36 3.75 -14.50 -3.16
C ASN A 36 4.12 -13.02 -3.25
N ILE A 37 5.35 -12.74 -3.67
CA ILE A 37 5.81 -11.36 -3.84
C ILE A 37 5.00 -10.62 -4.92
N SER A 38 4.51 -11.32 -5.94
CA SER A 38 3.70 -10.71 -6.98
C SER A 38 2.41 -10.12 -6.44
N ASP A 39 1.78 -10.76 -5.45
CA ASP A 39 0.57 -10.25 -4.81
C ASP A 39 0.87 -8.98 -4.00
N ALA A 40 1.98 -8.95 -3.28
CA ALA A 40 2.40 -7.77 -2.54
C ALA A 40 2.76 -6.62 -3.48
N ASN A 41 3.44 -6.90 -4.59
CA ASN A 41 3.75 -5.89 -5.60
C ASN A 41 2.50 -5.33 -6.26
N ALA A 42 1.46 -6.14 -6.45
CA ALA A 42 0.19 -5.67 -6.99
C ALA A 42 -0.44 -4.62 -6.07
N ILE A 43 -0.35 -4.80 -4.76
CA ILE A 43 -0.83 -3.81 -3.79
C ILE A 43 0.02 -2.55 -3.85
N LYS A 44 1.34 -2.69 -3.85
CA LYS A 44 2.27 -1.55 -3.95
C LYS A 44 2.00 -0.71 -5.20
N ASN A 45 1.65 -1.34 -6.32
CA ASN A 45 1.42 -0.69 -7.59
C ASN A 45 -0.03 -0.25 -7.81
N THR A 46 -0.85 -0.24 -6.76
CA THR A 46 -2.24 0.19 -6.83
C THR A 46 -2.34 1.62 -7.35
N THR A 47 -3.21 1.83 -8.34
CA THR A 47 -3.50 3.14 -8.88
C THR A 47 -4.99 3.42 -8.77
N GLN A 48 -5.35 4.71 -8.83
CA GLN A 48 -6.74 5.16 -8.83
C GLN A 48 -6.97 6.04 -10.04
N THR A 49 -8.21 6.09 -10.49
CA THR A 49 -8.60 6.86 -11.65
C THR A 49 -9.70 7.85 -11.27
N ASN A 50 -9.51 9.11 -11.65
CA ASN A 50 -10.52 10.16 -11.49
C ASN A 50 -10.86 10.76 -12.84
N VAL A 51 -12.13 11.16 -12.98
CA VAL A 51 -12.59 11.90 -14.17
C VAL A 51 -12.79 13.34 -13.76
N ILE A 52 -12.02 14.24 -14.36
CA ILE A 52 -12.07 15.68 -14.08
C ILE A 52 -12.20 16.40 -15.41
N GLY A 53 -13.28 17.16 -15.56
CA GLY A 53 -13.52 17.96 -16.78
C GLY A 53 -13.56 17.11 -18.05
N GLY A 54 -14.09 15.89 -17.99
CA GLY A 54 -14.17 14.99 -19.13
C GLY A 54 -12.88 14.24 -19.45
N LYS A 55 -11.82 14.45 -18.63
CA LYS A 55 -10.55 13.74 -18.80
C LYS A 55 -10.37 12.71 -17.71
N THR A 56 -9.92 11.53 -18.08
CA THR A 56 -9.58 10.46 -17.16
C THR A 56 -8.12 10.60 -16.74
N ILE A 57 -7.88 10.72 -15.42
CA ILE A 57 -6.54 10.84 -14.86
C ILE A 57 -6.28 9.63 -13.98
N THR A 58 -5.19 8.90 -14.26
CA THR A 58 -4.73 7.77 -13.44
C THR A 58 -3.56 8.23 -12.60
N TYR A 59 -3.61 7.94 -11.31
CA TYR A 59 -2.54 8.33 -10.39
C TYR A 59 -2.33 7.25 -9.32
N ALA A 60 -1.12 7.20 -8.77
CA ALA A 60 -0.81 6.34 -7.63
C ALA A 60 -1.08 7.13 -6.34
N PRO A 61 -2.00 6.68 -5.46
CA PRO A 61 -2.17 7.33 -4.17
C PRO A 61 -0.84 7.37 -3.41
N LYS A 62 -0.62 8.45 -2.67
CA LYS A 62 0.65 8.70 -2.00
C LYS A 62 1.08 7.56 -1.07
N TRP A 63 0.12 6.95 -0.37
CA TRP A 63 0.37 5.81 0.50
C TRP A 63 0.99 4.64 -0.27
N PHE A 64 0.44 4.32 -1.45
CA PHE A 64 0.94 3.23 -2.28
C PHE A 64 2.22 3.61 -3.01
N ALA A 65 2.32 4.85 -3.49
CA ALA A 65 3.52 5.31 -4.21
C ALA A 65 4.77 5.25 -3.32
N ASN A 66 4.63 5.54 -2.03
CA ASN A 66 5.73 5.51 -1.06
C ASN A 66 5.87 4.17 -0.35
N SER A 67 5.07 3.17 -0.71
CA SER A 67 5.09 1.87 -0.05
C SER A 67 6.28 1.02 -0.48
N THR A 68 6.64 0.07 0.39
CA THR A 68 7.71 -0.88 0.16
C THR A 68 7.21 -2.28 0.48
N VAL A 69 7.54 -3.25 -0.37
CA VAL A 69 7.30 -4.66 -0.09
C VAL A 69 8.45 -5.17 0.79
N VAL A 70 8.11 -5.81 1.89
CA VAL A 70 9.08 -6.33 2.86
C VAL A 70 8.99 -7.86 2.87
N THR A 71 10.14 -8.51 2.77
CA THR A 71 10.27 -9.96 2.94
C THR A 71 10.40 -10.28 4.43
N GLU A 72 9.57 -11.15 4.92
CA GLU A 72 9.59 -11.54 6.33
C GLU A 72 10.45 -12.75 6.62
#